data_bc4ce33aaf94ec720f7336d2c3b07481
#
_entry.id   bc4ce33aaf94ec720f7336d2c3b07481
#
_cell.length_a   1.000
_cell.length_b   1.000
_cell.length_c   1.000
_cell.angle_alpha   90.00
_cell.angle_beta   90.00
_cell.angle_gamma   90.00
#
_symmetry.space_group_name_H-M   'P 1'
#
loop_
_entity.id
_entity.type
_entity.pdbx_description
1 polymer ?
#
loop_
_entity_poly.entity_id
_entity_poly.type
_entity_poly.pdbx_seq_one_letter_code
_entity_poly.pdbx_strand_id
1 'polypeptide(L)'
;MSRFMTIKEEEIAEAFETERRQYFVGNLKRPQHIPFVKSDNTEMGLTAYDKFTGEPAHRHSVAKEYAYVISGRTQYMDVDTGEVYEYHAGDFFAVFPGTTYVQKAEAGTKMIFVKEPSINDKELVPMDEKTKRWMETEF
;
A
#
# COMPACT_ATOMS: atom_id res chain seq x y z
N MET A 1 -14.53 5.05 -30.26
CA MET A 1 -14.24 4.68 -28.87
C MET A 1 -13.04 3.73 -28.80
N SER A 2 -12.07 4.07 -27.99
CA SER A 2 -10.90 3.20 -27.78
C SER A 2 -11.28 1.99 -26.94
N ARG A 3 -10.73 0.80 -27.28
CA ARG A 3 -10.88 -0.41 -26.51
C ARG A 3 -9.75 -0.59 -25.49
N PHE A 4 -8.79 0.32 -25.48
CA PHE A 4 -7.67 0.28 -24.56
C PHE A 4 -7.60 1.59 -23.78
N MET A 5 -7.33 1.47 -22.50
CA MET A 5 -7.00 2.59 -21.63
C MET A 5 -5.52 2.48 -21.32
N THR A 6 -4.77 3.54 -21.55
CA THR A 6 -3.31 3.51 -21.42
C THR A 6 -2.81 4.70 -20.61
N ILE A 7 -1.91 4.43 -19.69
CA ILE A 7 -1.19 5.44 -18.92
C ILE A 7 0.29 5.16 -19.11
N LYS A 8 1.02 6.13 -19.64
CA LYS A 8 2.46 5.94 -19.93
C LYS A 8 3.31 6.22 -18.71
N GLU A 9 4.54 5.72 -18.74
CA GLU A 9 5.50 5.84 -17.64
C GLU A 9 5.70 7.30 -17.19
N GLU A 10 5.85 8.24 -18.14
CA GLU A 10 6.07 9.65 -17.80
C GLU A 10 4.89 10.26 -17.06
N GLU A 11 3.67 9.84 -17.36
CA GLU A 11 2.48 10.32 -16.66
C GLU A 11 2.45 9.80 -15.23
N ILE A 12 2.82 8.55 -15.06
CA ILE A 12 2.88 7.90 -13.73
C ILE A 12 3.98 8.55 -12.90
N ALA A 13 5.15 8.76 -13.48
CA ALA A 13 6.27 9.39 -12.79
C ALA A 13 5.93 10.81 -12.33
N GLU A 14 5.25 11.58 -13.19
CA GLU A 14 4.81 12.93 -12.84
C GLU A 14 3.83 12.91 -11.67
N ALA A 15 2.91 11.95 -11.65
CA ALA A 15 1.94 11.80 -10.56
C ALA A 15 2.63 11.52 -9.23
N PHE A 16 3.73 10.77 -9.21
CA PHE A 16 4.48 10.49 -8.00
C PHE A 16 5.25 11.69 -7.44
N GLU A 17 5.38 12.76 -8.19
CA GLU A 17 5.97 14.00 -7.66
C GLU A 17 5.09 14.64 -6.60
N THR A 18 3.78 14.37 -6.62
CA THR A 18 2.82 14.96 -5.68
C THR A 18 2.32 13.99 -4.63
N GLU A 19 2.17 12.71 -4.96
CA GLU A 19 1.65 11.70 -4.04
C GLU A 19 2.40 10.38 -4.21
N ARG A 20 2.68 9.71 -3.10
CA ARG A 20 3.41 8.43 -3.09
C ARG A 20 2.56 7.23 -3.54
N ARG A 21 1.26 7.41 -3.71
CA ARG A 21 0.36 6.31 -4.11
C ARG A 21 -0.51 6.75 -5.26
N GLN A 22 -0.55 5.93 -6.30
CA GLN A 22 -1.39 6.15 -7.47
C GLN A 22 -2.22 4.91 -7.73
N TYR A 23 -3.50 5.10 -8.04
CA TYR A 23 -4.44 4.02 -8.29
C TYR A 23 -4.67 3.88 -9.78
N PHE A 24 -4.68 2.64 -10.27
CA PHE A 24 -5.02 2.32 -11.66
C PHE A 24 -6.45 1.81 -11.80
N VAL A 25 -6.96 1.19 -10.74
CA VAL A 25 -8.30 0.59 -10.69
C VAL A 25 -8.88 0.86 -9.31
N GLY A 26 -10.18 1.13 -9.23
CA GLY A 26 -10.85 1.20 -7.95
C GLY A 26 -12.11 2.04 -7.94
N ASN A 27 -12.78 2.05 -6.80
CA ASN A 27 -13.92 2.92 -6.52
C ASN A 27 -13.42 4.12 -5.70
N LEU A 28 -12.69 4.99 -6.36
CA LEU A 28 -12.03 6.13 -5.72
C LEU A 28 -13.01 7.26 -5.48
N LYS A 29 -12.94 7.84 -4.28
CA LYS A 29 -13.80 8.95 -3.86
C LYS A 29 -13.11 10.30 -4.00
N ARG A 30 -11.81 10.32 -4.28
CA ARG A 30 -11.03 11.54 -4.46
C ARG A 30 -10.41 11.57 -5.85
N PRO A 31 -10.28 12.75 -6.45
CA PRO A 31 -9.56 12.86 -7.71
C PRO A 31 -8.07 12.56 -7.50
N GLN A 32 -7.42 12.08 -8.54
CA GLN A 32 -5.98 11.92 -8.58
C GLN A 32 -5.43 12.44 -9.91
N HIS A 33 -4.12 12.53 -10.01
CA HIS A 33 -3.47 13.10 -11.18
C HIS A 33 -3.69 12.26 -12.45
N ILE A 34 -3.59 10.93 -12.35
CA ILE A 34 -3.80 10.04 -13.49
C ILE A 34 -5.24 9.51 -13.53
N PRO A 35 -5.75 9.16 -14.73
CA PRO A 35 -7.05 8.50 -14.82
C PRO A 35 -6.99 7.09 -14.26
N PHE A 36 -8.14 6.48 -14.00
CA PHE A 36 -8.22 5.12 -13.47
C PHE A 36 -9.46 4.42 -14.02
N VAL A 37 -9.43 3.09 -13.94
CA VAL A 37 -10.58 2.25 -14.29
C VAL A 37 -11.47 2.10 -13.07
N LYS A 38 -12.72 2.48 -13.17
CA LYS A 38 -13.66 2.35 -12.05
C LYS A 38 -14.02 0.89 -11.81
N SER A 39 -13.95 0.44 -10.55
CA SER A 39 -14.33 -0.91 -10.15
C SER A 39 -14.68 -0.92 -8.66
N ASP A 40 -15.79 -1.58 -8.32
CA ASP A 40 -16.16 -1.82 -6.93
C ASP A 40 -15.48 -3.08 -6.38
N ASN A 41 -15.09 -3.99 -7.27
CA ASN A 41 -14.54 -5.29 -6.89
C ASN A 41 -13.06 -5.30 -6.62
N THR A 42 -12.31 -4.42 -7.28
CA THR A 42 -10.86 -4.44 -7.24
C THR A 42 -10.31 -3.03 -7.10
N GLU A 43 -9.34 -2.88 -6.23
CA GLU A 43 -8.53 -1.68 -6.13
C GLU A 43 -7.08 -2.09 -6.39
N MET A 44 -6.44 -1.41 -7.33
CA MET A 44 -5.06 -1.73 -7.71
C MET A 44 -4.29 -0.45 -7.93
N GLY A 45 -3.06 -0.44 -7.47
CA GLY A 45 -2.21 0.72 -7.66
C GLY A 45 -0.75 0.44 -7.39
N LEU A 46 -0.02 1.52 -7.32
CA LEU A 46 1.43 1.52 -7.13
C LEU A 46 1.76 2.49 -5.99
N THR A 47 2.59 2.04 -5.06
CA THR A 47 3.12 2.88 -3.99
C THR A 47 4.63 3.01 -4.17
N ALA A 48 5.15 4.23 -4.05
CA ALA A 48 6.58 4.50 -4.11
C ALA A 48 6.97 5.39 -2.92
N TYR A 49 7.97 4.94 -2.16
CA TYR A 49 8.47 5.67 -1.00
C TYR A 49 9.79 6.33 -1.35
N ASP A 50 9.85 7.65 -1.32
CA ASP A 50 11.07 8.41 -1.61
C ASP A 50 11.96 8.60 -0.39
N LYS A 51 11.44 8.29 0.79
CA LYS A 51 12.15 8.36 2.07
C LYS A 51 11.64 7.26 2.99
N PHE A 52 12.40 6.97 4.06
CA PHE A 52 11.93 6.07 5.10
C PHE A 52 10.56 6.52 5.59
N THR A 53 9.60 5.59 5.62
CA THR A 53 8.21 5.89 5.99
C THR A 53 7.67 4.78 6.87
N GLY A 54 7.06 5.18 7.99
CA GLY A 54 6.25 4.29 8.81
C GLY A 54 4.78 4.58 8.57
N GLU A 55 3.98 3.53 8.50
CA GLU A 55 2.54 3.65 8.41
C GLU A 55 1.90 3.11 9.68
N PRO A 56 1.06 3.91 10.37
CA PRO A 56 0.48 3.53 11.66
C PRO A 56 -0.35 2.25 11.60
N ALA A 57 -0.51 1.62 12.77
CA ALA A 57 -1.29 0.40 12.90
C ALA A 57 -2.73 0.61 12.42
N HIS A 58 -3.18 -0.30 11.60
CA HIS A 58 -4.55 -0.32 11.08
C HIS A 58 -4.94 -1.73 10.68
N ARG A 59 -6.21 -1.90 10.38
CA ARG A 59 -6.74 -3.16 9.85
C ARG A 59 -7.82 -2.87 8.83
N HIS A 60 -8.07 -3.86 7.97
CA HIS A 60 -9.20 -3.90 7.07
C HIS A 60 -10.11 -5.03 7.51
N SER A 61 -11.33 -4.73 7.88
CA SER A 61 -12.26 -5.75 8.39
C SER A 61 -12.81 -6.67 7.31
N VAL A 62 -12.87 -6.19 6.08
CA VAL A 62 -13.48 -6.90 4.95
C VAL A 62 -12.48 -7.17 3.83
N ALA A 63 -11.68 -6.18 3.47
CA ALA A 63 -10.79 -6.28 2.31
C ALA A 63 -9.59 -7.18 2.56
N LYS A 64 -9.23 -7.92 1.52
CA LYS A 64 -8.00 -8.70 1.44
C LYS A 64 -7.02 -7.93 0.58
N GLU A 65 -5.77 -7.89 1.00
CA GLU A 65 -4.73 -7.14 0.30
C GLU A 65 -3.65 -8.07 -0.23
N TYR A 66 -3.16 -7.74 -1.42
CA TYR A 66 -2.02 -8.40 -2.04
C TYR A 66 -0.97 -7.35 -2.39
N ALA A 67 0.28 -7.73 -2.33
CA ALA A 67 1.36 -6.84 -2.75
C ALA A 67 2.49 -7.61 -3.42
N TYR A 68 3.13 -6.95 -4.38
CA TYR A 68 4.34 -7.42 -5.01
C TYR A 68 5.38 -6.30 -4.93
N VAL A 69 6.54 -6.62 -4.35
CA VAL A 69 7.61 -5.65 -4.17
C VAL A 69 8.45 -5.57 -5.44
N ILE A 70 8.51 -4.39 -6.03
CA ILE A 70 9.30 -4.14 -7.25
C ILE A 70 10.74 -3.80 -6.89
N SER A 71 10.92 -2.97 -5.84
CA SER A 71 12.23 -2.51 -5.39
C SER A 71 12.19 -2.19 -3.90
N GLY A 72 13.39 -2.17 -3.29
CA GLY A 72 13.53 -1.75 -1.90
C GLY A 72 13.24 -2.84 -0.89
N ARG A 73 12.86 -2.42 0.32
CA ARG A 73 12.62 -3.30 1.46
C ARG A 73 11.52 -2.74 2.33
N THR A 74 10.61 -3.61 2.76
CA THR A 74 9.53 -3.23 3.68
C THR A 74 9.40 -4.29 4.77
N GLN A 75 8.96 -3.87 5.94
CA GLN A 75 8.63 -4.77 7.05
C GLN A 75 7.21 -4.53 7.50
N TYR A 76 6.51 -5.62 7.77
CA TYR A 76 5.16 -5.62 8.32
C TYR A 76 5.19 -6.34 9.65
N MET A 77 4.61 -5.74 10.68
CA MET A 77 4.46 -6.39 11.98
C MET A 77 2.98 -6.71 12.20
N ASP A 78 2.70 -7.98 12.49
CA ASP A 78 1.40 -8.39 13.01
C ASP A 78 1.33 -7.93 14.47
N VAL A 79 0.47 -6.97 14.76
CA VAL A 79 0.40 -6.36 16.08
C VAL A 79 -0.04 -7.37 17.17
N ASP A 80 -0.92 -8.30 16.80
CA ASP A 80 -1.46 -9.26 17.76
C ASP A 80 -0.43 -10.31 18.19
N THR A 81 0.44 -10.72 17.28
CA THR A 81 1.47 -11.75 17.57
C THR A 81 2.85 -11.17 17.82
N GLY A 82 3.12 -9.95 17.34
CA GLY A 82 4.44 -9.33 17.38
C GLY A 82 5.40 -9.84 16.30
N GLU A 83 4.95 -10.76 15.43
CA GLU A 83 5.78 -11.27 14.35
C GLU A 83 6.07 -10.20 13.32
N VAL A 84 7.31 -10.15 12.85
CA VAL A 84 7.76 -9.22 11.82
C VAL A 84 8.11 -10.00 10.56
N TYR A 85 7.54 -9.56 9.44
CA TYR A 85 7.80 -10.12 8.12
C TYR A 85 8.55 -9.10 7.29
N GLU A 86 9.64 -9.50 6.67
CA GLU A 86 10.43 -8.62 5.81
C GLU A 86 10.32 -9.07 4.36
N TYR A 87 10.06 -8.11 3.47
CA TYR A 87 9.89 -8.35 2.05
C TYR A 87 10.84 -7.49 1.23
N HIS A 88 11.40 -8.09 0.18
CA HIS A 88 12.35 -7.47 -0.74
C HIS A 88 11.85 -7.54 -2.17
N ALA A 89 12.55 -6.89 -3.08
CA ALA A 89 12.23 -6.94 -4.49
C ALA A 89 12.02 -8.38 -4.96
N GLY A 90 10.89 -8.63 -5.63
CA GLY A 90 10.53 -9.96 -6.11
C GLY A 90 9.62 -10.75 -5.18
N ASP A 91 9.41 -10.29 -3.95
CA ASP A 91 8.54 -10.97 -3.00
C ASP A 91 7.07 -10.59 -3.20
N PHE A 92 6.22 -11.57 -3.02
CA PHE A 92 4.77 -11.40 -2.97
C PHE A 92 4.26 -11.73 -1.58
N PHE A 93 3.27 -10.96 -1.10
CA PHE A 93 2.59 -11.29 0.14
C PHE A 93 1.12 -10.86 0.10
N ALA A 94 0.35 -11.44 1.02
CA ALA A 94 -1.05 -11.10 1.20
C ALA A 94 -1.33 -10.83 2.67
N VAL A 95 -2.26 -9.89 2.93
CA VAL A 95 -2.74 -9.59 4.26
C VAL A 95 -4.24 -9.88 4.28
N PHE A 96 -4.65 -10.79 5.16
CA PHE A 96 -6.04 -11.23 5.24
C PHE A 96 -6.88 -10.31 6.12
N PRO A 97 -8.22 -10.26 5.89
CA PRO A 97 -9.11 -9.40 6.67
C PRO A 97 -8.98 -9.65 8.18
N GLY A 98 -9.10 -8.59 8.96
CA GLY A 98 -9.02 -8.67 10.41
C GLY A 98 -7.61 -8.64 10.98
N THR A 99 -6.58 -8.64 10.15
CA THR A 99 -5.20 -8.52 10.60
C THR A 99 -4.88 -7.07 10.94
N THR A 100 -4.46 -6.83 12.18
CA THR A 100 -3.95 -5.52 12.59
C THR A 100 -2.45 -5.51 12.34
N TYR A 101 -1.98 -4.60 11.51
CA TYR A 101 -0.56 -4.53 11.18
C TYR A 101 -0.06 -3.09 11.16
N VAL A 102 1.23 -2.96 11.35
CA VAL A 102 1.99 -1.73 11.21
C VAL A 102 3.10 -2.00 10.21
N GLN A 103 3.41 -1.01 9.39
CA GLN A 103 4.36 -1.16 8.30
C GLN A 103 5.43 -0.08 8.35
N LYS A 104 6.61 -0.42 7.85
CA LYS A 104 7.65 0.57 7.53
C LYS A 104 8.36 0.16 6.25
N ALA A 105 8.82 1.16 5.50
CA ALA A 105 9.50 0.95 4.22
C ALA A 105 10.72 1.86 4.13
N GLU A 106 11.80 1.33 3.56
CA GLU A 106 12.98 2.16 3.31
C GLU A 106 12.80 3.04 2.06
N ALA A 107 13.61 4.07 1.95
CA ALA A 107 13.64 4.92 0.76
C ALA A 107 13.92 4.07 -0.49
N GLY A 108 13.17 4.32 -1.56
CA GLY A 108 13.31 3.58 -2.80
C GLY A 108 12.42 2.33 -2.91
N THR A 109 11.63 2.04 -1.89
CA THR A 109 10.70 0.92 -1.94
C THR A 109 9.53 1.25 -2.85
N LYS A 110 9.21 0.32 -3.75
CA LYS A 110 8.09 0.44 -4.68
C LYS A 110 7.33 -0.87 -4.73
N MET A 111 6.00 -0.80 -4.62
CA MET A 111 5.14 -1.98 -4.57
C MET A 111 3.91 -1.78 -5.42
N ILE A 112 3.50 -2.85 -6.10
CA ILE A 112 2.15 -2.96 -6.65
C ILE A 112 1.27 -3.50 -5.54
N PHE A 113 0.10 -2.92 -5.34
CA PHE A 113 -0.89 -3.44 -4.40
C PHE A 113 -2.22 -3.69 -5.08
N VAL A 114 -2.93 -4.69 -4.57
CA VAL A 114 -4.30 -5.02 -4.97
C VAL A 114 -5.11 -5.22 -3.70
N LYS A 115 -6.30 -4.65 -3.67
CA LYS A 115 -7.24 -4.80 -2.56
C LYS A 115 -8.60 -5.23 -3.11
N GLU A 116 -9.25 -6.19 -2.47
CA GLU A 116 -10.54 -6.72 -2.87
C GLU A 116 -11.47 -6.84 -1.66
N PRO A 117 -12.67 -6.22 -1.69
CA PRO A 117 -13.18 -5.27 -2.68
C PRO A 117 -12.57 -3.88 -2.54
N SER A 118 -12.92 -2.96 -3.45
CA SER A 118 -12.49 -1.56 -3.37
C SER A 118 -13.45 -0.80 -2.47
N ILE A 119 -13.23 -0.90 -1.17
CA ILE A 119 -14.03 -0.21 -0.15
C ILE A 119 -13.11 0.48 0.85
N ASN A 120 -13.61 1.50 1.50
CA ASN A 120 -12.88 2.22 2.52
C ASN A 120 -13.21 1.63 3.90
N ASP A 121 -12.62 0.47 4.20
CA ASP A 121 -12.83 -0.25 5.46
C ASP A 121 -11.63 -0.13 6.42
N LYS A 122 -10.73 0.79 6.16
CA LYS A 122 -9.55 0.99 7.00
C LYS A 122 -9.94 1.53 8.37
N GLU A 123 -9.49 0.83 9.41
CA GLU A 123 -9.67 1.24 10.80
C GLU A 123 -8.30 1.49 11.43
N LEU A 124 -8.07 2.70 11.93
CA LEU A 124 -6.85 3.01 12.66
C LEU A 124 -6.93 2.35 14.05
N VAL A 125 -5.82 1.78 14.49
CA VAL A 125 -5.72 1.10 15.78
C VAL A 125 -4.68 1.83 16.62
N PRO A 126 -4.98 2.16 17.89
CA PRO A 126 -3.98 2.78 18.77
C PRO A 126 -2.75 1.90 18.92
N MET A 127 -1.56 2.52 18.93
CA MET A 127 -0.30 1.83 19.11
C MET A 127 0.26 2.07 20.51
N ASP A 128 0.86 1.02 21.11
CA ASP A 128 1.65 1.21 22.32
C ASP A 128 3.01 1.81 21.97
N GLU A 129 3.76 2.21 22.98
CA GLU A 129 5.06 2.85 22.77
C GLU A 129 6.07 1.93 22.07
N LYS A 130 6.03 0.64 22.34
CA LYS A 130 6.93 -0.34 21.72
C LYS A 130 6.67 -0.44 20.22
N THR A 131 5.42 -0.57 19.83
CA THR A 131 5.01 -0.65 18.42
C THR A 131 5.34 0.65 17.67
N LYS A 132 5.06 1.78 18.30
CA LYS A 132 5.38 3.09 17.73
C LYS A 132 6.88 3.25 17.51
N ARG A 133 7.69 2.85 18.49
CA ARG A 133 9.15 2.92 18.39
C ARG A 133 9.66 2.02 17.28
N TRP A 134 9.11 0.82 17.16
CA TRP A 134 9.47 -0.08 16.07
C TRP A 134 9.20 0.57 14.70
N MET A 135 8.03 1.16 14.54
CA MET A 135 7.64 1.81 13.29
C MET A 135 8.58 2.96 12.93
N GLU A 136 9.02 3.74 13.91
CA GLU A 136 9.85 4.93 13.69
C GLU A 136 11.35 4.61 13.55
N THR A 137 11.78 3.40 13.89
CA THR A 137 13.18 3.01 13.84
C THR A 137 13.53 2.49 12.45
N GLU A 138 14.49 3.14 11.79
CA GLU A 138 14.96 2.72 10.47
C GLU A 138 15.64 1.35 10.53
N PHE A 139 15.76 0.75 9.35
CA PHE A 139 16.34 -0.61 9.20
C PHE A 139 17.80 -0.67 9.59
#